data_77b1a66b80df7a72fc7f5e570d9f26e7
#
_entry.id   77b1a66b80df7a72fc7f5e570d9f26e7
#
_cell.length_a   1.000
_cell.length_b   1.000
_cell.length_c   1.000
_cell.angle_alpha   90.00
_cell.angle_beta   90.00
_cell.angle_gamma   90.00
#
_symmetry.space_group_name_H-M   'P 1'
#
loop_
_entity.id
_entity.type
_entity.pdbx_description
1 polymer ?
#
loop_
_entity_poly.entity_id
_entity_poly.type
_entity_poly.pdbx_seq_one_letter_code
_entity_poly.pdbx_strand_id
1 'polypeptide(L)'
;MTGVIYYNADHWKEAGLTAADIPETWDELREVAKKLVKKNGDTIERAGFNFNGQFNAFSPGLPYQLGQNLFADDQKTPTVASDAMMELIELFTSFYDVDGVGSKDFGTSSGESFGQQQSSMIYSWTHHGGLMAADFPDVNYDTFRTPVHVSGETPYAFDRYNGESTLGINKAADEKTKAVAQDFLKFYLTSKEALKAVCLNYHVFPSYKPLAEDSEILEDPQLSSLADGIDRYIWPGAMPATIEENLKTMWEDILYNGADPASAMGAAQDAIEKDLANSDFEAVENLYAHYQPSK
;
A
#
# COMPACT_ATOMS: atom_id res chain seq x y z
N MET A 1 -7.52 5.41 -1.28
CA MET A 1 -6.93 4.40 -0.36
C MET A 1 -5.43 4.41 -0.49
N THR A 2 -4.73 4.17 0.59
CA THR A 2 -3.26 4.17 0.62
C THR A 2 -2.76 2.94 1.38
N GLY A 3 -1.45 2.68 1.32
CA GLY A 3 -0.79 1.67 2.13
C GLY A 3 -0.79 2.06 3.61
N VAL A 4 -0.87 1.07 4.48
CA VAL A 4 -0.90 1.21 5.93
C VAL A 4 -0.40 -0.08 6.58
N ILE A 5 0.12 0.01 7.79
CA ILE A 5 0.46 -1.16 8.59
C ILE A 5 -0.73 -1.51 9.50
N TYR A 6 -1.21 -2.74 9.41
CA TYR A 6 -2.16 -3.33 10.36
C TYR A 6 -1.39 -4.05 11.45
N TYR A 7 -1.82 -3.95 12.68
CA TYR A 7 -1.27 -4.74 13.79
C TYR A 7 -2.37 -5.36 14.64
N ASN A 8 -2.15 -6.59 15.08
CA ASN A 8 -3.06 -7.29 15.99
C ASN A 8 -2.85 -6.77 17.42
N ALA A 9 -3.86 -6.11 17.97
CA ALA A 9 -3.79 -5.46 19.28
C ALA A 9 -3.60 -6.46 20.44
N ASP A 10 -4.09 -7.68 20.30
CA ASP A 10 -3.92 -8.72 21.30
C ASP A 10 -2.49 -9.27 21.31
N HIS A 11 -1.89 -9.47 20.13
CA HIS A 11 -0.49 -9.85 20.02
C HIS A 11 0.45 -8.75 20.52
N TRP A 12 0.08 -7.48 20.26
CA TRP A 12 0.80 -6.31 20.76
C TRP A 12 0.84 -6.28 22.28
N LYS A 13 -0.33 -6.45 22.89
CA LYS A 13 -0.48 -6.52 24.35
C LYS A 13 0.22 -7.74 24.94
N GLU A 14 0.15 -8.89 24.28
CA GLU A 14 0.85 -10.12 24.69
C GLU A 14 2.38 -9.91 24.77
N ALA A 15 2.93 -9.14 23.82
CA ALA A 15 4.35 -8.79 23.78
C ALA A 15 4.72 -7.66 24.77
N GLY A 16 3.76 -7.12 25.53
CA GLY A 16 3.97 -6.02 26.46
C GLY A 16 4.15 -4.65 25.81
N LEU A 17 3.75 -4.53 24.52
CA LEU A 17 3.83 -3.30 23.77
C LEU A 17 2.63 -2.38 24.07
N THR A 18 2.84 -1.08 23.89
CA THR A 18 1.87 -0.02 24.14
C THR A 18 1.77 0.92 22.94
N ALA A 19 0.92 1.93 22.99
CA ALA A 19 0.85 2.96 21.95
C ALA A 19 2.17 3.74 21.78
N ALA A 20 3.03 3.78 22.79
CA ALA A 20 4.34 4.42 22.71
C ALA A 20 5.39 3.60 21.92
N ASP A 21 5.08 2.35 21.61
CA ASP A 21 5.93 1.45 20.84
C ASP A 21 5.53 1.39 19.36
N ILE A 22 4.56 2.20 18.91
CA ILE A 22 4.20 2.33 17.49
C ILE A 22 5.43 2.85 16.73
N PRO A 23 5.95 2.08 15.75
CA PRO A 23 7.19 2.45 15.07
C PRO A 23 6.99 3.63 14.12
N GLU A 24 7.89 4.60 14.20
CA GLU A 24 7.97 5.72 13.27
C GLU A 24 8.85 5.40 12.06
N THR A 25 9.84 4.53 12.25
CA THR A 25 10.80 4.14 11.20
C THR A 25 10.73 2.66 10.86
N TRP A 26 11.24 2.30 9.66
CA TRP A 26 11.34 0.90 9.25
C TRP A 26 12.26 0.09 10.17
N ASP A 27 13.32 0.69 10.70
CA ASP A 27 14.20 0.01 11.66
C ASP A 27 13.50 -0.28 12.99
N GLU A 28 12.68 0.66 13.48
CA GLU A 28 11.84 0.43 14.66
C GLU A 28 10.81 -0.65 14.41
N LEU A 29 10.20 -0.69 13.19
CA LEU A 29 9.27 -1.75 12.83
C LEU A 29 9.95 -3.13 12.83
N ARG A 30 11.19 -3.23 12.37
CA ARG A 30 11.99 -4.47 12.44
C ARG A 30 12.15 -4.93 13.90
N GLU A 31 12.50 -4.01 14.81
CA GLU A 31 12.67 -4.35 16.24
C GLU A 31 11.34 -4.76 16.90
N VAL A 32 10.24 -4.11 16.54
CA VAL A 32 8.90 -4.51 17.00
C VAL A 32 8.51 -5.88 16.42
N ALA A 33 8.76 -6.13 15.15
CA ALA A 33 8.48 -7.42 14.52
C ALA A 33 9.22 -8.58 15.19
N LYS A 34 10.48 -8.36 15.64
CA LYS A 34 11.26 -9.35 16.41
C LYS A 34 10.65 -9.66 17.77
N LYS A 35 9.94 -8.71 18.41
CA LYS A 35 9.22 -8.95 19.66
C LYS A 35 7.92 -9.73 19.43
N LEU A 36 7.34 -9.63 18.26
CA LEU A 36 6.03 -10.19 17.91
C LEU A 36 6.08 -11.57 17.26
N VAL A 37 7.22 -11.96 16.65
CA VAL A 37 7.37 -13.26 16.01
C VAL A 37 7.34 -14.38 17.05
N LYS A 38 6.63 -15.49 16.75
CA LYS A 38 6.69 -16.71 17.53
C LYS A 38 7.28 -17.83 16.69
N LYS A 39 8.25 -18.54 17.27
CA LYS A 39 8.94 -19.65 16.62
C LYS A 39 8.94 -20.88 17.52
N ASN A 40 8.89 -22.04 16.89
CA ASN A 40 9.14 -23.33 17.50
C ASN A 40 10.32 -23.97 16.78
N GLY A 41 11.51 -23.86 17.36
CA GLY A 41 12.77 -24.11 16.65
C GLY A 41 12.91 -23.15 15.47
N ASP A 42 13.10 -23.69 14.27
CA ASP A 42 13.22 -22.92 13.02
C ASP A 42 11.87 -22.63 12.36
N THR A 43 10.77 -23.16 12.90
CA THR A 43 9.44 -22.98 12.33
C THR A 43 8.79 -21.71 12.86
N ILE A 44 8.33 -20.84 11.98
CA ILE A 44 7.54 -19.67 12.33
C ILE A 44 6.09 -20.12 12.56
N GLU A 45 5.62 -20.04 13.80
CA GLU A 45 4.21 -20.31 14.16
C GLU A 45 3.34 -19.05 13.98
N ARG A 46 3.93 -17.85 14.22
CA ARG A 46 3.29 -16.56 14.01
C ARG A 46 4.34 -15.57 13.50
N ALA A 47 4.08 -14.99 12.35
CA ALA A 47 4.95 -13.96 11.80
C ALA A 47 4.84 -12.66 12.60
N GLY A 48 5.97 -11.99 12.84
CA GLY A 48 6.00 -10.65 13.38
C GLY A 48 5.55 -9.62 12.36
N PHE A 49 6.04 -9.80 11.11
CA PHE A 49 5.62 -8.99 9.97
C PHE A 49 5.53 -9.86 8.71
N ASN A 50 4.45 -9.66 7.93
CA ASN A 50 4.23 -10.38 6.68
C ASN A 50 3.76 -9.41 5.59
N PHE A 51 4.37 -9.48 4.41
CA PHE A 51 4.01 -8.68 3.24
C PHE A 51 3.72 -9.53 1.99
N ASN A 52 3.59 -10.85 2.15
CA ASN A 52 3.35 -11.77 1.04
C ASN A 52 2.09 -11.38 0.24
N GLY A 53 2.24 -11.32 -1.07
CA GLY A 53 1.15 -10.97 -1.98
C GLY A 53 0.86 -9.48 -2.11
N GLN A 54 1.62 -8.59 -1.44
CA GLN A 54 1.43 -7.12 -1.51
C GLN A 54 2.47 -6.41 -2.38
N PHE A 55 3.23 -7.13 -3.20
CA PHE A 55 4.34 -6.56 -3.98
C PHE A 55 3.92 -5.44 -4.92
N ASN A 56 2.76 -5.58 -5.54
CA ASN A 56 2.15 -4.56 -6.39
C ASN A 56 1.55 -3.39 -5.60
N ALA A 57 1.40 -3.52 -4.28
CA ALA A 57 0.87 -2.46 -3.43
C ALA A 57 1.99 -1.49 -3.01
N PHE A 58 3.08 -1.99 -2.43
CA PHE A 58 4.11 -1.15 -1.85
C PHE A 58 5.23 -0.77 -2.82
N SER A 59 5.60 -1.62 -3.79
CA SER A 59 6.75 -1.34 -4.65
C SER A 59 6.60 -0.12 -5.57
N PRO A 60 5.41 0.29 -6.04
CA PRO A 60 5.30 1.55 -6.77
C PRO A 60 5.30 2.80 -5.86
N GLY A 61 5.08 2.65 -4.56
CA GLY A 61 4.83 3.77 -3.65
C GLY A 61 5.97 4.09 -2.70
N LEU A 62 6.60 3.08 -2.11
CA LEU A 62 7.62 3.30 -1.09
C LEU A 62 8.92 3.95 -1.60
N PRO A 63 9.37 3.78 -2.86
CA PRO A 63 10.50 4.56 -3.38
C PRO A 63 10.30 6.08 -3.30
N TYR A 64 9.04 6.55 -3.28
CA TYR A 64 8.74 7.97 -3.04
C TYR A 64 9.25 8.48 -1.69
N GLN A 65 9.35 7.62 -0.67
CA GLN A 65 9.92 8.03 0.63
C GLN A 65 11.36 8.52 0.49
N LEU A 66 12.11 7.95 -0.46
CA LEU A 66 13.49 8.27 -0.77
C LEU A 66 13.63 9.35 -1.86
N GLY A 67 12.53 9.98 -2.26
CA GLY A 67 12.52 11.04 -3.26
C GLY A 67 12.59 10.54 -4.70
N GLN A 68 12.44 9.22 -4.93
CA GLN A 68 12.44 8.63 -6.26
C GLN A 68 11.01 8.55 -6.79
N ASN A 69 10.75 9.27 -7.89
CA ASN A 69 9.53 9.07 -8.67
C ASN A 69 9.56 7.72 -9.40
N LEU A 70 8.39 7.19 -9.72
CA LEU A 70 8.25 5.96 -10.48
C LEU A 70 8.57 6.16 -11.97
N PHE A 71 8.44 7.40 -12.43
CA PHE A 71 8.77 7.83 -13.79
C PHE A 71 9.77 8.98 -13.78
N ALA A 72 10.59 9.06 -14.82
CA ALA A 72 11.50 10.17 -15.06
C ALA A 72 10.74 11.49 -15.30
N ASP A 73 11.47 12.60 -15.47
CA ASP A 73 10.88 13.93 -15.65
C ASP A 73 9.95 14.04 -16.87
N ASP A 74 10.15 13.16 -17.87
CA ASP A 74 9.28 13.06 -19.04
C ASP A 74 7.92 12.43 -18.75
N GLN A 75 7.71 11.91 -17.52
CA GLN A 75 6.50 11.23 -17.03
C GLN A 75 6.10 9.99 -17.86
N LYS A 76 7.04 9.39 -18.58
CA LYS A 76 6.83 8.24 -19.48
C LYS A 76 7.85 7.14 -19.29
N THR A 77 9.09 7.51 -19.03
CA THR A 77 10.19 6.54 -18.83
C THR A 77 10.16 6.02 -17.40
N PRO A 78 9.93 4.70 -17.17
CA PRO A 78 9.94 4.15 -15.83
C PRO A 78 11.35 4.17 -15.21
N THR A 79 11.43 4.29 -13.89
CA THR A 79 12.67 4.36 -13.12
C THR A 79 12.77 3.23 -12.09
N VAL A 80 12.38 2.02 -12.50
CA VAL A 80 12.37 0.84 -11.62
C VAL A 80 13.78 0.42 -11.22
N ALA A 81 14.74 0.46 -12.18
CA ALA A 81 16.13 0.16 -11.90
C ALA A 81 16.85 1.36 -11.24
N SER A 82 16.50 1.63 -9.98
CA SER A 82 16.99 2.77 -9.19
C SER A 82 17.56 2.34 -7.84
N ASP A 83 18.39 3.22 -7.24
CA ASP A 83 18.94 3.00 -5.90
C ASP A 83 17.83 2.91 -4.85
N ALA A 84 16.77 3.73 -4.98
CA ALA A 84 15.63 3.69 -4.06
C ALA A 84 14.85 2.37 -4.13
N MET A 85 14.68 1.79 -5.32
CA MET A 85 14.06 0.47 -5.45
C MET A 85 14.97 -0.62 -4.88
N MET A 86 16.29 -0.51 -5.07
CA MET A 86 17.24 -1.46 -4.46
C MET A 86 17.16 -1.40 -2.94
N GLU A 87 17.17 -0.20 -2.35
CA GLU A 87 17.04 -0.01 -0.91
C GLU A 87 15.73 -0.60 -0.37
N LEU A 88 14.63 -0.43 -1.10
CA LEU A 88 13.36 -1.06 -0.77
C LEU A 88 13.44 -2.60 -0.80
N ILE A 89 14.07 -3.18 -1.82
CA ILE A 89 14.25 -4.63 -1.95
C ILE A 89 15.09 -5.15 -0.78
N GLU A 90 16.21 -4.52 -0.48
CA GLU A 90 17.09 -4.89 0.63
C GLU A 90 16.36 -4.80 1.98
N LEU A 91 15.61 -3.73 2.21
CA LEU A 91 14.81 -3.55 3.41
C LEU A 91 13.81 -4.71 3.58
N PHE A 92 12.98 -4.96 2.58
CA PHE A 92 11.90 -5.94 2.72
C PHE A 92 12.41 -7.39 2.75
N THR A 93 13.40 -7.74 1.94
CA THR A 93 14.03 -9.07 2.03
C THR A 93 14.69 -9.31 3.38
N SER A 94 15.25 -8.26 4.00
CA SER A 94 15.87 -8.36 5.32
C SER A 94 14.92 -8.80 6.43
N PHE A 95 13.63 -8.50 6.36
CA PHE A 95 12.64 -9.00 7.32
C PHE A 95 12.60 -10.53 7.36
N TYR A 96 12.82 -11.18 6.23
CA TYR A 96 12.78 -12.64 6.13
C TYR A 96 14.16 -13.26 6.29
N ASP A 97 15.15 -12.78 5.56
CA ASP A 97 16.45 -13.41 5.43
C ASP A 97 17.43 -13.08 6.57
N VAL A 98 17.26 -11.88 7.18
CA VAL A 98 18.15 -11.41 8.26
C VAL A 98 17.43 -11.50 9.61
N ASP A 99 16.25 -10.90 9.73
CA ASP A 99 15.52 -10.83 10.99
C ASP A 99 14.69 -12.08 11.27
N GLY A 100 14.30 -12.81 10.23
CA GLY A 100 13.52 -14.04 10.34
C GLY A 100 12.18 -13.83 11.04
N VAL A 101 11.55 -12.67 10.83
CA VAL A 101 10.26 -12.31 11.45
C VAL A 101 9.06 -12.77 10.66
N GLY A 102 9.28 -13.29 9.48
CA GLY A 102 8.34 -13.90 8.56
C GLY A 102 9.08 -14.80 7.59
N SER A 103 8.41 -15.30 6.58
CA SER A 103 9.05 -15.99 5.45
C SER A 103 8.22 -15.85 4.19
N LYS A 104 8.87 -15.98 3.05
CA LYS A 104 8.23 -15.94 1.72
C LYS A 104 7.14 -17.01 1.54
N ASP A 105 7.25 -18.12 2.28
CA ASP A 105 6.33 -19.25 2.22
C ASP A 105 5.30 -19.23 3.36
N PHE A 106 5.24 -18.15 4.16
CA PHE A 106 4.37 -18.07 5.33
C PHE A 106 2.95 -17.63 4.95
N GLY A 107 2.00 -18.54 5.15
CA GLY A 107 0.59 -18.31 4.86
C GLY A 107 0.29 -18.18 3.35
N THR A 108 -1.00 -18.04 3.01
CA THR A 108 -1.46 -17.90 1.62
C THR A 108 -1.23 -16.46 1.10
N SER A 109 -1.50 -15.48 1.99
CA SER A 109 -1.24 -14.05 1.77
C SER A 109 -1.09 -13.36 3.11
N SER A 110 -0.57 -12.13 3.11
CA SER A 110 -0.45 -11.33 4.33
C SER A 110 -1.83 -11.06 4.95
N GLY A 111 -2.81 -10.67 4.14
CA GLY A 111 -4.16 -10.36 4.63
C GLY A 111 -4.87 -11.55 5.26
N GLU A 112 -4.81 -12.73 4.64
CA GLU A 112 -5.40 -13.94 5.20
C GLU A 112 -4.68 -14.41 6.47
N SER A 113 -3.35 -14.42 6.46
CA SER A 113 -2.57 -14.79 7.66
C SER A 113 -2.83 -13.84 8.84
N PHE A 114 -3.12 -12.58 8.58
CA PHE A 114 -3.50 -11.61 9.59
C PHE A 114 -4.91 -11.89 10.14
N GLY A 115 -5.89 -12.09 9.28
CA GLY A 115 -7.25 -12.46 9.67
C GLY A 115 -7.32 -13.75 10.48
N GLN A 116 -6.49 -14.74 10.15
CA GLN A 116 -6.32 -15.97 10.91
C GLN A 116 -5.43 -15.83 12.15
N GLN A 117 -4.98 -14.63 12.49
CA GLN A 117 -4.10 -14.31 13.63
C GLN A 117 -2.74 -15.01 13.57
N GLN A 118 -2.31 -15.41 12.39
CA GLN A 118 -1.00 -16.02 12.14
C GLN A 118 0.10 -14.99 11.86
N SER A 119 -0.27 -13.73 11.57
CA SER A 119 0.65 -12.61 11.45
C SER A 119 0.28 -11.52 12.44
N SER A 120 1.28 -10.92 13.09
CA SER A 120 1.08 -9.86 14.07
C SER A 120 1.00 -8.48 13.44
N MET A 121 1.75 -8.27 12.35
CA MET A 121 1.70 -7.06 11.53
C MET A 121 1.71 -7.44 10.05
N ILE A 122 1.03 -6.63 9.25
CA ILE A 122 1.06 -6.71 7.78
C ILE A 122 1.10 -5.32 7.16
N TYR A 123 1.68 -5.20 5.96
CA TYR A 123 1.42 -4.08 5.06
C TYR A 123 0.19 -4.42 4.20
N SER A 124 -0.78 -3.51 4.13
CA SER A 124 -1.93 -3.65 3.24
C SER A 124 -2.54 -2.29 2.90
N TRP A 125 -3.57 -2.28 2.06
CA TRP A 125 -4.36 -1.10 1.75
C TRP A 125 -5.38 -0.79 2.85
N THR A 126 -5.77 0.49 2.98
CA THR A 126 -6.79 0.90 3.98
C THR A 126 -8.11 0.14 3.85
N HIS A 127 -8.55 -0.20 2.63
CA HIS A 127 -9.79 -0.94 2.43
C HIS A 127 -9.79 -2.37 3.00
N HIS A 128 -8.62 -2.89 3.37
CA HIS A 128 -8.52 -4.21 4.02
C HIS A 128 -9.30 -4.24 5.36
N GLY A 129 -9.48 -3.09 6.02
CA GLY A 129 -10.34 -2.98 7.20
C GLY A 129 -11.78 -3.42 6.94
N GLY A 130 -12.33 -3.11 5.76
CA GLY A 130 -13.65 -3.60 5.36
C GLY A 130 -13.71 -5.13 5.20
N LEU A 131 -12.65 -5.75 4.68
CA LEU A 131 -12.52 -7.22 4.61
C LEU A 131 -12.39 -7.83 6.01
N MET A 132 -11.62 -7.20 6.90
CA MET A 132 -11.50 -7.64 8.29
C MET A 132 -12.85 -7.62 9.00
N ALA A 133 -13.63 -6.56 8.83
CA ALA A 133 -14.95 -6.46 9.42
C ALA A 133 -15.95 -7.52 8.88
N ALA A 134 -15.82 -7.92 7.61
CA ALA A 134 -16.71 -8.89 6.98
C ALA A 134 -16.32 -10.34 7.31
N ASP A 135 -15.03 -10.67 7.19
CA ASP A 135 -14.55 -12.06 7.20
C ASP A 135 -13.92 -12.46 8.54
N PHE A 136 -13.40 -11.48 9.30
CA PHE A 136 -12.65 -11.71 10.56
C PHE A 136 -13.09 -10.73 11.67
N PRO A 137 -14.39 -10.63 11.98
CA PRO A 137 -14.92 -9.61 12.90
C PRO A 137 -14.44 -9.73 14.34
N ASP A 138 -13.91 -10.89 14.72
CA ASP A 138 -13.40 -11.15 16.09
C ASP A 138 -11.92 -10.76 16.27
N VAL A 139 -11.25 -10.34 15.21
CA VAL A 139 -9.84 -9.92 15.30
C VAL A 139 -9.76 -8.49 15.81
N ASN A 140 -9.14 -8.32 16.97
CA ASN A 140 -8.86 -7.02 17.54
C ASN A 140 -7.59 -6.44 16.90
N TYR A 141 -7.75 -5.39 16.10
CA TYR A 141 -6.61 -4.78 15.38
C TYR A 141 -6.72 -3.26 15.40
N ASP A 142 -5.59 -2.63 15.10
CA ASP A 142 -5.51 -1.21 14.81
C ASP A 142 -4.48 -0.99 13.71
N THR A 143 -4.28 0.25 13.28
CA THR A 143 -3.40 0.60 12.18
C THR A 143 -2.50 1.79 12.52
N PHE A 144 -1.38 1.86 11.82
CA PHE A 144 -0.54 3.05 11.80
C PHE A 144 0.02 3.29 10.39
N ARG A 145 0.38 4.54 10.12
CA ARG A 145 0.97 4.94 8.85
C ARG A 145 2.22 4.11 8.54
N THR A 146 2.50 3.88 7.24
CA THR A 146 3.78 3.31 6.81
C THR A 146 4.95 4.07 7.45
N PRO A 147 5.89 3.35 8.11
CA PRO A 147 7.08 3.95 8.69
C PRO A 147 7.92 4.67 7.64
N VAL A 148 8.77 5.57 8.08
CA VAL A 148 9.72 6.31 7.24
C VAL A 148 11.14 5.82 7.47
N HIS A 149 12.12 6.30 6.67
CA HIS A 149 13.51 5.88 6.83
C HIS A 149 14.21 6.59 7.99
N VAL A 150 13.84 7.85 8.27
CA VAL A 150 14.49 8.67 9.31
C VAL A 150 13.45 9.31 10.21
N SER A 151 13.54 9.04 11.53
CA SER A 151 12.62 9.62 12.52
C SER A 151 12.73 11.15 12.55
N GLY A 152 11.57 11.80 12.67
CA GLY A 152 11.47 13.26 12.73
C GLY A 152 11.67 13.97 11.38
N GLU A 153 11.97 13.25 10.32
CA GLU A 153 12.05 13.81 8.98
C GLU A 153 10.71 13.60 8.23
N THR A 154 10.30 14.62 7.49
CA THR A 154 9.17 14.49 6.57
C THR A 154 9.69 13.95 5.24
N PRO A 155 9.30 12.74 4.82
CA PRO A 155 9.76 12.17 3.57
C PRO A 155 9.23 12.96 2.36
N TYR A 156 9.76 12.70 1.19
CA TYR A 156 9.22 13.24 -0.06
C TYR A 156 7.73 12.86 -0.21
N ALA A 157 7.38 11.59 -0.03
CA ALA A 157 6.02 11.15 0.22
C ALA A 157 6.03 9.97 1.21
N PHE A 158 4.92 9.74 1.90
CA PHE A 158 4.79 8.59 2.80
C PHE A 158 4.56 7.29 2.03
N ASP A 159 3.77 7.36 0.96
CA ASP A 159 3.41 6.25 0.10
C ASP A 159 2.68 6.78 -1.13
N ARG A 160 2.21 5.90 -2.00
CA ARG A 160 1.23 6.26 -3.02
C ARG A 160 -0.20 6.14 -2.48
N TYR A 161 -1.14 6.82 -3.12
CA TYR A 161 -2.53 6.43 -3.00
C TYR A 161 -3.04 5.84 -4.31
N ASN A 162 -4.05 4.98 -4.20
CA ASN A 162 -4.74 4.37 -5.31
C ASN A 162 -6.09 5.08 -5.50
N GLY A 163 -6.32 5.64 -6.66
CA GLY A 163 -7.52 6.39 -7.03
C GLY A 163 -8.17 5.93 -8.34
N GLU A 164 -7.65 4.89 -8.96
CA GLU A 164 -8.11 4.45 -10.28
C GLU A 164 -9.40 3.62 -10.27
N SER A 165 -9.86 3.14 -9.12
CA SER A 165 -11.13 2.42 -9.02
C SER A 165 -12.30 3.35 -9.26
N THR A 166 -13.01 3.18 -10.38
CA THR A 166 -14.13 4.03 -10.77
C THR A 166 -15.29 3.21 -11.33
N LEU A 167 -16.49 3.76 -11.21
CA LEU A 167 -17.68 3.20 -11.84
C LEU A 167 -17.76 3.65 -13.30
N GLY A 168 -18.03 2.72 -14.20
CA GLY A 168 -18.22 2.98 -15.62
C GLY A 168 -19.60 2.57 -16.10
N ILE A 169 -20.09 3.23 -17.15
CA ILE A 169 -21.31 2.84 -17.86
C ILE A 169 -20.92 2.07 -19.10
N ASN A 170 -21.44 0.85 -19.25
CA ASN A 170 -21.20 0.06 -20.44
C ASN A 170 -21.77 0.77 -21.68
N LYS A 171 -20.89 1.12 -22.63
CA LYS A 171 -21.29 1.81 -23.85
C LYS A 171 -22.26 1.00 -24.73
N ALA A 172 -22.27 -0.33 -24.60
CA ALA A 172 -23.17 -1.22 -25.34
C ALA A 172 -24.57 -1.38 -24.71
N ALA A 173 -24.81 -0.81 -23.50
CA ALA A 173 -26.14 -0.82 -22.89
C ALA A 173 -27.13 -0.01 -23.73
N ASP A 174 -28.41 -0.37 -23.64
CA ASP A 174 -29.48 0.42 -24.26
C ASP A 174 -29.64 1.79 -23.58
N GLU A 175 -30.30 2.74 -24.26
CA GLU A 175 -30.41 4.13 -23.79
C GLU A 175 -31.17 4.26 -22.47
N LYS A 176 -32.16 3.39 -22.20
CA LYS A 176 -32.90 3.40 -20.94
C LYS A 176 -32.00 2.95 -19.78
N THR A 177 -31.22 1.90 -19.98
CA THR A 177 -30.24 1.41 -19.01
C THR A 177 -29.15 2.46 -18.76
N LYS A 178 -28.61 3.12 -19.79
CA LYS A 178 -27.66 4.20 -19.66
C LYS A 178 -28.22 5.36 -18.85
N ALA A 179 -29.46 5.78 -19.11
CA ALA A 179 -30.10 6.88 -18.38
C ALA A 179 -30.20 6.57 -16.87
N VAL A 180 -30.63 5.37 -16.50
CA VAL A 180 -30.69 4.93 -15.10
C VAL A 180 -29.30 4.86 -14.47
N ALA A 181 -28.31 4.33 -15.20
CA ALA A 181 -26.93 4.29 -14.72
C ALA A 181 -26.33 5.69 -14.51
N GLN A 182 -26.63 6.65 -15.38
CA GLN A 182 -26.24 8.06 -15.23
C GLN A 182 -26.87 8.70 -13.98
N ASP A 183 -28.16 8.45 -13.73
CA ASP A 183 -28.84 8.98 -12.54
C ASP A 183 -28.25 8.34 -11.26
N PHE A 184 -27.94 7.04 -11.28
CA PHE A 184 -27.26 6.37 -10.19
C PHE A 184 -25.86 6.96 -9.94
N LEU A 185 -25.04 7.15 -10.98
CA LEU A 185 -23.71 7.75 -10.85
C LEU A 185 -23.78 9.15 -10.29
N LYS A 186 -24.75 9.96 -10.75
CA LYS A 186 -24.98 11.31 -10.23
C LYS A 186 -25.30 11.26 -8.73
N PHE A 187 -26.23 10.40 -8.32
CA PHE A 187 -26.53 10.17 -6.90
C PHE A 187 -25.27 9.73 -6.12
N TYR A 188 -24.59 8.71 -6.58
CA TYR A 188 -23.40 8.14 -5.92
C TYR A 188 -22.31 9.18 -5.72
N LEU A 189 -22.04 10.02 -6.74
CA LEU A 189 -20.96 11.00 -6.69
C LEU A 189 -21.32 12.31 -5.94
N THR A 190 -22.59 12.54 -5.61
CA THR A 190 -23.04 13.80 -4.99
C THR A 190 -23.81 13.64 -3.70
N SER A 191 -24.25 12.43 -3.36
CA SER A 191 -24.92 12.16 -2.09
C SER A 191 -23.89 12.12 -0.95
N LYS A 192 -23.95 13.09 -0.05
CA LYS A 192 -23.10 13.11 1.15
C LYS A 192 -23.25 11.84 1.97
N GLU A 193 -24.47 11.39 2.15
CA GLU A 193 -24.79 10.20 2.95
C GLU A 193 -24.17 8.94 2.35
N ALA A 194 -24.35 8.71 1.04
CA ALA A 194 -23.80 7.55 0.35
C ALA A 194 -22.26 7.58 0.35
N LEU A 195 -21.65 8.74 0.05
CA LEU A 195 -20.20 8.88 0.05
C LEU A 195 -19.60 8.74 1.44
N LYS A 196 -20.24 9.27 2.47
CA LYS A 196 -19.80 9.09 3.86
C LYS A 196 -19.84 7.62 4.24
N ALA A 197 -20.91 6.89 3.91
CA ALA A 197 -21.00 5.45 4.16
C ALA A 197 -19.87 4.69 3.44
N VAL A 198 -19.52 5.05 2.21
CA VAL A 198 -18.38 4.47 1.49
C VAL A 198 -17.08 4.76 2.21
N CYS A 199 -16.84 6.02 2.64
CA CYS A 199 -15.62 6.39 3.34
C CYS A 199 -15.44 5.57 4.63
N LEU A 200 -16.47 5.43 5.44
CA LEU A 200 -16.42 4.71 6.71
C LEU A 200 -16.32 3.19 6.53
N ASN A 201 -17.04 2.61 5.55
CA ASN A 201 -17.00 1.15 5.33
C ASN A 201 -15.70 0.66 4.67
N TYR A 202 -15.04 1.52 3.88
CA TYR A 202 -13.80 1.16 3.18
C TYR A 202 -12.56 1.86 3.74
N HIS A 203 -12.72 2.65 4.81
CA HIS A 203 -11.65 3.44 5.41
C HIS A 203 -10.86 4.23 4.36
N VAL A 204 -11.58 5.08 3.61
CA VAL A 204 -10.99 5.89 2.54
C VAL A 204 -11.34 7.37 2.73
N PHE A 205 -10.41 8.25 2.40
CA PHE A 205 -10.66 9.68 2.42
C PHE A 205 -11.63 10.09 1.31
N PRO A 206 -12.53 11.05 1.57
CA PRO A 206 -13.49 11.51 0.58
C PRO A 206 -12.80 12.35 -0.49
N SER A 207 -13.10 12.05 -1.77
CA SER A 207 -12.79 12.95 -2.90
C SER A 207 -13.80 14.10 -3.04
N TYR A 208 -14.89 14.06 -2.30
CA TYR A 208 -15.96 15.06 -2.32
C TYR A 208 -15.70 16.13 -1.25
N LYS A 209 -15.27 17.33 -1.68
CA LYS A 209 -14.89 18.43 -0.77
C LYS A 209 -15.85 18.70 0.40
N PRO A 210 -17.20 18.64 0.24
CA PRO A 210 -18.12 18.87 1.36
C PRO A 210 -18.03 17.83 2.50
N LEU A 211 -17.29 16.74 2.32
CA LEU A 211 -17.02 15.72 3.34
C LEU A 211 -15.58 15.79 3.89
N ALA A 212 -14.73 16.66 3.37
CA ALA A 212 -13.32 16.73 3.78
C ALA A 212 -13.13 17.07 5.28
N GLU A 213 -14.11 17.75 5.88
CA GLU A 213 -14.10 18.15 7.29
C GLU A 213 -15.14 17.38 8.12
N ASP A 214 -15.65 16.25 7.62
CA ASP A 214 -16.63 15.46 8.36
C ASP A 214 -15.92 14.74 9.52
N SER A 215 -16.37 15.04 10.76
CA SER A 215 -15.72 14.56 11.98
C SER A 215 -15.73 13.04 12.11
N GLU A 216 -16.77 12.34 11.70
CA GLU A 216 -16.82 10.88 11.78
C GLU A 216 -15.79 10.22 10.85
N ILE A 217 -15.49 10.85 9.70
CA ILE A 217 -14.44 10.37 8.79
C ILE A 217 -13.05 10.67 9.37
N LEU A 218 -12.84 11.88 9.89
CA LEU A 218 -11.53 12.29 10.42
C LEU A 218 -11.19 11.62 11.75
N GLU A 219 -12.21 11.21 12.52
CA GLU A 219 -12.07 10.50 13.79
C GLU A 219 -12.10 8.97 13.62
N ASP A 220 -12.30 8.46 12.38
CA ASP A 220 -12.15 7.03 12.10
C ASP A 220 -10.74 6.59 12.51
N PRO A 221 -10.58 5.59 13.38
CA PRO A 221 -9.27 5.22 13.93
C PRO A 221 -8.23 4.92 12.88
N GLN A 222 -8.64 4.29 11.76
CA GLN A 222 -7.76 3.90 10.68
C GLN A 222 -7.34 5.11 9.83
N LEU A 223 -8.25 6.06 9.58
CA LEU A 223 -7.97 7.27 8.81
C LEU A 223 -7.25 8.34 9.63
N SER A 224 -7.52 8.43 10.93
CA SER A 224 -6.91 9.45 11.80
C SER A 224 -5.39 9.33 11.85
N SER A 225 -4.85 8.11 11.79
CA SER A 225 -3.40 7.87 11.75
C SER A 225 -2.74 8.37 10.46
N LEU A 226 -3.53 8.63 9.41
CA LEU A 226 -3.08 9.04 8.08
C LEU A 226 -3.37 10.51 7.77
N ALA A 227 -4.24 11.16 8.56
CA ALA A 227 -4.75 12.50 8.28
C ALA A 227 -3.63 13.55 8.23
N ASP A 228 -2.67 13.46 9.15
CA ASP A 228 -1.47 14.29 9.14
C ASP A 228 -0.55 13.84 8.00
N GLY A 229 -0.42 14.65 6.98
CA GLY A 229 0.41 14.38 5.81
C GLY A 229 -0.33 13.76 4.63
N ILE A 230 -1.66 13.87 4.59
CA ILE A 230 -2.49 13.43 3.46
C ILE A 230 -2.07 14.04 2.11
N ASP A 231 -1.47 15.22 2.12
CA ASP A 231 -0.90 15.90 0.96
C ASP A 231 0.42 15.29 0.47
N ARG A 232 0.99 14.33 1.22
CA ARG A 232 2.23 13.63 0.89
C ARG A 232 2.04 12.19 0.48
N TYR A 233 0.91 11.91 -0.16
CA TYR A 233 0.69 10.67 -0.89
C TYR A 233 0.63 11.00 -2.38
N ILE A 234 1.37 10.28 -3.20
CA ILE A 234 1.47 10.51 -4.63
C ILE A 234 0.58 9.53 -5.38
N TRP A 235 -0.15 10.03 -6.35
CA TRP A 235 -0.85 9.21 -7.33
C TRP A 235 -0.15 9.35 -8.70
N PRO A 236 0.51 8.31 -9.21
CA PRO A 236 1.22 8.39 -10.47
C PRO A 236 0.31 8.45 -11.71
N GLY A 237 -0.99 8.34 -11.53
CA GLY A 237 -2.00 8.26 -12.59
C GLY A 237 -2.66 6.89 -12.64
N ALA A 238 -3.59 6.72 -13.56
CA ALA A 238 -4.23 5.43 -13.83
C ALA A 238 -3.25 4.51 -14.56
N MET A 239 -2.40 3.83 -13.79
CA MET A 239 -1.34 2.98 -14.34
C MET A 239 -1.90 1.80 -15.13
N PRO A 240 -1.36 1.51 -16.32
CA PRO A 240 -1.60 0.23 -16.99
C PRO A 240 -1.23 -0.95 -16.09
N ALA A 241 -2.02 -2.02 -16.14
CA ALA A 241 -1.81 -3.22 -15.32
C ALA A 241 -0.41 -3.84 -15.50
N THR A 242 0.19 -3.67 -16.66
CA THR A 242 1.54 -4.16 -16.96
C THR A 242 2.60 -3.65 -15.97
N ILE A 243 2.46 -2.44 -15.43
CA ILE A 243 3.40 -1.88 -14.47
C ILE A 243 3.39 -2.72 -13.18
N GLU A 244 2.21 -2.91 -12.60
CA GLU A 244 2.06 -3.68 -11.37
C GLU A 244 2.40 -5.17 -11.57
N GLU A 245 2.06 -5.75 -12.72
CA GLU A 245 2.38 -7.14 -13.05
C GLU A 245 3.89 -7.37 -13.19
N ASN A 246 4.62 -6.47 -13.84
CA ASN A 246 6.06 -6.57 -13.96
C ASN A 246 6.79 -6.33 -12.64
N LEU A 247 6.32 -5.39 -11.81
CA LEU A 247 6.84 -5.21 -10.46
C LEU A 247 6.59 -6.44 -9.58
N LYS A 248 5.42 -7.04 -9.67
CA LYS A 248 5.12 -8.31 -8.98
C LYS A 248 6.06 -9.42 -9.44
N THR A 249 6.25 -9.59 -10.74
CA THR A 249 7.15 -10.61 -11.30
C THR A 249 8.58 -10.39 -10.82
N MET A 250 9.08 -9.15 -10.79
CA MET A 250 10.38 -8.80 -10.23
C MET A 250 10.54 -9.31 -8.79
N TRP A 251 9.56 -9.06 -7.93
CA TRP A 251 9.58 -9.53 -6.54
C TRP A 251 9.51 -11.05 -6.43
N GLU A 252 8.68 -11.71 -7.23
CA GLU A 252 8.57 -13.16 -7.27
C GLU A 252 9.88 -13.81 -7.72
N ASP A 253 10.55 -13.23 -8.70
CA ASP A 253 11.86 -13.71 -9.17
C ASP A 253 12.93 -13.57 -8.09
N ILE A 254 12.97 -12.47 -7.38
CA ILE A 254 13.92 -12.26 -6.28
C ILE A 254 13.64 -13.25 -5.12
N LEU A 255 12.40 -13.29 -4.65
CA LEU A 255 12.07 -14.03 -3.43
C LEU A 255 12.00 -15.54 -3.65
N TYR A 256 11.44 -15.99 -4.77
CA TYR A 256 11.16 -17.43 -4.99
C TYR A 256 12.15 -18.08 -5.94
N ASN A 257 12.68 -17.35 -6.92
CA ASN A 257 13.57 -17.90 -7.93
C ASN A 257 15.04 -17.58 -7.68
N GLY A 258 15.34 -16.74 -6.67
CA GLY A 258 16.72 -16.38 -6.29
C GLY A 258 17.41 -15.51 -7.35
N ALA A 259 16.66 -14.73 -8.10
CA ALA A 259 17.22 -13.79 -9.06
C ALA A 259 18.04 -12.70 -8.35
N ASP A 260 19.12 -12.27 -9.01
CA ASP A 260 19.87 -11.10 -8.58
C ASP A 260 18.99 -9.85 -8.66
N PRO A 261 18.86 -9.05 -7.56
CA PRO A 261 17.96 -7.90 -7.53
C PRO A 261 18.18 -6.89 -8.66
N ALA A 262 19.44 -6.55 -8.97
CA ALA A 262 19.75 -5.59 -10.01
C ALA A 262 19.31 -6.12 -11.40
N SER A 263 19.50 -7.41 -11.65
CA SER A 263 19.07 -8.07 -12.89
C SER A 263 17.53 -8.11 -13.00
N ALA A 264 16.83 -8.40 -11.90
CA ALA A 264 15.38 -8.44 -11.87
C ALA A 264 14.75 -7.05 -12.07
N MET A 265 15.32 -6.01 -11.43
CA MET A 265 14.92 -4.62 -11.64
C MET A 265 15.09 -4.18 -13.10
N GLY A 266 16.26 -4.49 -13.71
CA GLY A 266 16.52 -4.18 -15.13
C GLY A 266 15.52 -4.86 -16.05
N ALA A 267 15.24 -6.15 -15.82
CA ALA A 267 14.26 -6.89 -16.61
C ALA A 267 12.83 -6.33 -16.48
N ALA A 268 12.43 -5.93 -15.27
CA ALA A 268 11.12 -5.29 -15.04
C ALA A 268 11.04 -3.93 -15.73
N GLN A 269 12.07 -3.11 -15.65
CA GLN A 269 12.12 -1.82 -16.35
C GLN A 269 12.00 -2.01 -17.86
N ASP A 270 12.81 -2.87 -18.46
CA ASP A 270 12.79 -3.14 -19.90
C ASP A 270 11.39 -3.63 -20.36
N ALA A 271 10.76 -4.49 -19.56
CA ALA A 271 9.42 -5.00 -19.86
C ALA A 271 8.37 -3.90 -19.82
N ILE A 272 8.38 -3.05 -18.77
CA ILE A 272 7.46 -1.91 -18.65
C ILE A 272 7.68 -0.91 -19.79
N GLU A 273 8.93 -0.54 -20.11
CA GLU A 273 9.25 0.37 -21.22
C GLU A 273 8.70 -0.17 -22.55
N LYS A 274 8.92 -1.45 -22.82
CA LYS A 274 8.42 -2.11 -24.03
C LYS A 274 6.88 -2.09 -24.11
N ASP A 275 6.21 -2.36 -22.99
CA ASP A 275 4.75 -2.41 -22.95
C ASP A 275 4.13 -1.02 -23.07
N LEU A 276 4.80 0.00 -22.54
CA LEU A 276 4.38 1.39 -22.63
C LEU A 276 4.73 2.06 -23.97
N ALA A 277 5.64 1.50 -24.76
CA ALA A 277 6.16 2.12 -26.00
C ALA A 277 5.08 2.54 -27.01
N ASN A 278 3.91 1.85 -27.00
CA ASN A 278 2.77 2.16 -27.85
C ASN A 278 1.52 2.59 -27.05
N SER A 279 1.73 3.00 -25.81
CA SER A 279 0.66 3.46 -24.90
C SER A 279 0.59 4.99 -24.92
N ASP A 280 -0.61 5.53 -24.75
CA ASP A 280 -0.83 6.96 -24.50
C ASP A 280 -0.67 7.32 -23.00
N PHE A 281 -0.15 6.39 -22.19
CA PHE A 281 0.03 6.62 -20.76
C PHE A 281 1.09 7.70 -20.53
N GLU A 282 0.77 8.58 -19.58
CA GLU A 282 1.66 9.59 -19.04
C GLU A 282 1.39 9.71 -17.55
N ALA A 283 2.42 9.60 -16.73
CA ALA A 283 2.31 9.75 -15.29
C ALA A 283 1.97 11.21 -14.94
N VAL A 284 1.44 11.40 -13.73
CA VAL A 284 1.03 12.74 -13.25
C VAL A 284 1.75 13.12 -11.95
N GLU A 285 2.89 12.51 -11.68
CA GLU A 285 3.67 12.76 -10.47
C GLU A 285 4.10 14.22 -10.33
N ASN A 286 4.38 14.89 -11.45
CA ASN A 286 4.76 16.30 -11.52
C ASN A 286 3.65 17.30 -11.16
N LEU A 287 2.42 16.83 -10.95
CA LEU A 287 1.30 17.69 -10.52
C LEU A 287 1.31 17.94 -9.00
N TYR A 288 2.12 17.22 -8.25
CA TYR A 288 2.18 17.40 -6.79
C TYR A 288 3.04 18.60 -6.40
N ALA A 289 2.59 19.37 -5.41
CA ALA A 289 3.24 20.61 -4.98
C ALA A 289 4.68 20.42 -4.46
N HIS A 290 5.00 19.21 -3.98
CA HIS A 290 6.33 18.85 -3.50
C HIS A 290 7.16 18.08 -4.54
N TYR A 291 6.65 17.93 -5.77
CA TYR A 291 7.38 17.28 -6.85
C TYR A 291 8.76 17.94 -7.06
N GLN A 292 9.77 17.10 -7.15
CA GLN A 292 11.13 17.49 -7.48
C GLN A 292 11.61 16.55 -8.59
N PRO A 293 12.14 17.10 -9.70
CA PRO A 293 12.69 16.25 -10.76
C PRO A 293 13.68 15.23 -10.22
N SER A 294 13.56 14.00 -10.68
CA SER A 294 14.55 12.96 -10.39
C SER A 294 15.93 13.39 -10.86
N LYS A 295 16.95 13.23 -10.02
CA LYS A 295 18.32 13.65 -10.30
C LYS A 295 19.05 12.67 -11.19
#